data_5e96c23d621483b004bf8c28be4e34d4
#
_entry.id   5e96c23d621483b004bf8c28be4e34d4
#
_cell.length_a   1.000
_cell.length_b   1.000
_cell.length_c   1.000
_cell.angle_alpha   90.00
_cell.angle_beta   90.00
_cell.angle_gamma   90.00
#
_symmetry.space_group_name_H-M   'P 1'
#
loop_
_entity.id
_entity.type
_entity.pdbx_description
1 polymer ?
#
loop_
_entity_poly.entity_id
_entity_poly.type
_entity_poly.pdbx_seq_one_letter_code
_entity_poly.pdbx_strand_id
1 'polypeptide(L)'
;MVKARLFFFFCFTVSLLYTQQNKLSIETNSSAYSGWETYFSYNSIFSITEGVNEIYFASYNSIFSYNIFNSQIEKFDTLNELSGDEISAFYHSENKNLIAIGYSSGFLQIINLNSNTIINIYDILNKPTIPADRKKINHFYQNGDGLLISTGYGISVYDLNEFEFGDTYYIGNLASMINISSIIVDENYIYASSPDLGILRANTESNLIDFNNWQIIYTGNVNELLINENNLLFYDDFNLLSLKNEEIITLLTSENQIKNVSSNDSK
;
A
#
# COMPACT_ATOMS: atom_id res chain seq x y z
N MET A 1 -1.24 -51.76 65.43
CA MET A 1 -1.94 -50.55 64.99
C MET A 1 -1.07 -49.83 63.96
N VAL A 2 -1.34 -50.07 62.70
CA VAL A 2 -0.58 -49.49 61.61
C VAL A 2 -1.46 -48.35 61.02
N LYS A 3 -0.99 -47.11 61.12
CA LYS A 3 -1.68 -45.96 60.55
C LYS A 3 -1.26 -45.83 59.06
N ALA A 4 -2.19 -46.06 58.16
CA ALA A 4 -2.04 -45.77 56.77
C ALA A 4 -2.11 -44.25 56.52
N ARG A 5 -1.07 -43.64 55.96
CA ARG A 5 -1.10 -42.28 55.45
C ARG A 5 -1.52 -42.30 53.98
N LEU A 6 -2.68 -41.72 53.72
CA LEU A 6 -3.18 -41.52 52.39
C LEU A 6 -2.46 -40.30 51.78
N PHE A 7 -1.69 -40.48 50.72
CA PHE A 7 -1.06 -39.41 49.94
C PHE A 7 -2.02 -39.05 48.81
N PHE A 8 -2.61 -37.85 48.91
CA PHE A 8 -3.36 -37.27 47.78
C PHE A 8 -2.37 -36.68 46.79
N PHE A 9 -2.26 -37.29 45.64
CA PHE A 9 -1.55 -36.72 44.47
C PHE A 9 -2.52 -35.77 43.76
N PHE A 10 -2.32 -34.46 43.92
CA PHE A 10 -3.01 -33.43 43.14
C PHE A 10 -2.32 -33.32 41.81
N CYS A 11 -2.88 -33.96 40.76
CA CYS A 11 -2.48 -33.71 39.37
C CYS A 11 -3.03 -32.35 38.93
N PHE A 12 -2.17 -31.36 38.97
CA PHE A 12 -2.42 -30.09 38.28
C PHE A 12 -2.28 -30.32 36.77
N THR A 13 -3.38 -30.53 36.07
CA THR A 13 -3.41 -30.45 34.62
C THR A 13 -3.43 -28.96 34.23
N VAL A 14 -2.26 -28.43 33.89
CA VAL A 14 -2.14 -27.16 33.20
C VAL A 14 -2.76 -27.34 31.80
N SER A 15 -4.00 -26.94 31.64
CA SER A 15 -4.59 -26.80 30.34
C SER A 15 -3.90 -25.60 29.65
N LEU A 16 -2.95 -25.89 28.79
CA LEU A 16 -2.46 -24.96 27.80
C LEU A 16 -3.63 -24.58 26.88
N LEU A 17 -4.19 -23.42 27.13
CA LEU A 17 -5.07 -22.76 26.17
C LEU A 17 -4.21 -22.40 24.95
N TYR A 18 -4.16 -23.31 24.00
CA TYR A 18 -3.78 -22.96 22.64
C TYR A 18 -4.86 -22.04 22.13
N THR A 19 -4.55 -20.76 22.05
CA THR A 19 -5.28 -19.83 21.19
C THR A 19 -5.17 -20.41 19.79
N GLN A 20 -6.22 -21.02 19.30
CA GLN A 20 -6.37 -21.28 17.87
C GLN A 20 -6.45 -19.93 17.18
N GLN A 21 -5.31 -19.44 16.70
CA GLN A 21 -5.33 -18.56 15.55
C GLN A 21 -6.06 -19.32 14.46
N ASN A 22 -7.20 -18.79 14.04
CA ASN A 22 -7.91 -19.29 12.87
C ASN A 22 -7.00 -19.09 11.67
N LYS A 23 -6.17 -20.09 11.41
CA LYS A 23 -5.41 -20.23 10.20
C LYS A 23 -6.45 -20.55 9.13
N LEU A 24 -6.98 -19.53 8.46
CA LEU A 24 -7.68 -19.75 7.19
C LEU A 24 -6.60 -20.21 6.21
N SER A 25 -6.42 -21.51 6.12
CA SER A 25 -5.71 -22.11 5.00
C SER A 25 -6.60 -21.92 3.78
N ILE A 26 -6.10 -21.21 2.80
CA ILE A 26 -6.69 -21.20 1.46
C ILE A 26 -6.52 -22.62 0.91
N GLU A 27 -7.49 -23.48 1.22
CA GLU A 27 -7.71 -24.63 0.39
C GLU A 27 -8.43 -24.12 -0.86
N THR A 28 -7.76 -24.19 -2.00
CA THR A 28 -8.36 -24.03 -3.32
C THR A 28 -9.41 -25.13 -3.53
N ASN A 29 -10.49 -25.07 -2.77
CA ASN A 29 -11.66 -25.90 -3.00
C ASN A 29 -12.50 -25.25 -4.10
N SER A 30 -12.09 -25.49 -5.33
CA SER A 30 -12.86 -25.22 -6.56
C SER A 30 -14.20 -26.00 -6.65
N SER A 31 -14.71 -26.55 -5.55
CA SER A 31 -15.87 -27.45 -5.59
C SER A 31 -17.11 -27.01 -4.80
N ALA A 32 -17.11 -25.87 -4.11
CA ALA A 32 -18.24 -25.51 -3.25
C ALA A 32 -19.34 -24.65 -3.92
N TYR A 33 -19.09 -24.03 -5.07
CA TYR A 33 -20.06 -23.22 -5.79
C TYR A 33 -20.13 -23.58 -7.28
N SER A 34 -20.54 -24.81 -7.58
CA SER A 34 -20.83 -25.23 -8.97
C SER A 34 -22.06 -24.49 -9.49
N GLY A 35 -21.87 -23.33 -10.12
CA GLY A 35 -22.95 -22.61 -10.78
C GLY A 35 -22.84 -21.09 -10.82
N TRP A 36 -21.88 -20.50 -10.09
CA TRP A 36 -21.64 -19.05 -10.15
C TRP A 36 -20.27 -18.80 -10.80
N GLU A 37 -20.27 -18.11 -11.93
CA GLU A 37 -19.06 -17.55 -12.53
C GLU A 37 -19.01 -16.06 -12.24
N THR A 38 -17.86 -15.56 -11.81
CA THR A 38 -17.64 -14.13 -11.60
C THR A 38 -17.22 -13.49 -12.90
N TYR A 39 -17.98 -12.48 -13.31
CA TYR A 39 -17.66 -11.63 -14.45
C TYR A 39 -17.17 -10.29 -13.96
N PHE A 40 -15.96 -10.23 -13.40
CA PHE A 40 -15.33 -8.95 -13.09
C PHE A 40 -14.78 -8.32 -14.37
N SER A 41 -14.90 -6.98 -14.46
CA SER A 41 -14.33 -6.24 -15.58
C SER A 41 -12.82 -6.09 -15.38
N TYR A 42 -12.04 -6.91 -16.07
CA TYR A 42 -10.58 -6.76 -16.14
C TYR A 42 -10.14 -5.72 -17.18
N ASN A 43 -11.07 -4.91 -17.70
CA ASN A 43 -10.79 -3.98 -18.79
C ASN A 43 -10.22 -2.62 -18.35
N SER A 44 -10.20 -2.35 -17.05
CA SER A 44 -9.77 -1.06 -16.51
C SER A 44 -8.66 -1.29 -15.47
N ILE A 45 -7.51 -1.77 -15.95
CA ILE A 45 -6.31 -1.90 -15.12
C ILE A 45 -5.76 -0.49 -14.84
N PHE A 46 -5.60 -0.16 -13.56
CA PHE A 46 -5.02 1.11 -13.13
C PHE A 46 -3.61 0.95 -12.54
N SER A 47 -3.24 -0.27 -12.13
CA SER A 47 -1.90 -0.55 -11.59
C SER A 47 -1.37 -1.89 -12.07
N ILE A 48 -0.08 -1.90 -12.40
CA ILE A 48 0.68 -3.10 -12.77
C ILE A 48 1.95 -3.08 -11.94
N THR A 49 2.31 -4.22 -11.35
CA THR A 49 3.56 -4.37 -10.61
C THR A 49 4.21 -5.71 -10.90
N GLU A 50 5.52 -5.72 -10.86
CA GLU A 50 6.34 -6.90 -11.11
C GLU A 50 6.57 -7.67 -9.80
N GLY A 51 6.48 -8.99 -9.86
CA GLY A 51 6.92 -9.93 -8.83
C GLY A 51 8.04 -10.81 -9.37
N VAL A 52 8.55 -11.72 -8.56
CA VAL A 52 9.72 -12.57 -8.93
C VAL A 52 9.46 -13.40 -10.19
N ASN A 53 8.28 -13.97 -10.34
CA ASN A 53 7.90 -14.81 -11.47
C ASN A 53 6.50 -14.46 -12.00
N GLU A 54 5.94 -13.40 -11.52
CA GLU A 54 4.56 -13.00 -11.78
C GLU A 54 4.47 -11.52 -12.07
N ILE A 55 3.50 -11.15 -12.87
CA ILE A 55 3.09 -9.77 -13.05
C ILE A 55 1.71 -9.65 -12.43
N TYR A 56 1.55 -8.71 -11.52
CA TYR A 56 0.28 -8.43 -10.86
C TYR A 56 -0.42 -7.26 -11.54
N PHE A 57 -1.73 -7.38 -11.65
CA PHE A 57 -2.60 -6.39 -12.26
C PHE A 57 -3.75 -6.08 -11.32
N ALA A 58 -3.99 -4.80 -11.07
CA ALA A 58 -5.11 -4.36 -10.26
C ALA A 58 -6.11 -3.56 -11.08
N SER A 59 -7.38 -3.94 -10.96
CA SER A 59 -8.55 -3.19 -11.39
C SER A 59 -9.31 -2.68 -10.16
N TYR A 60 -10.33 -1.87 -10.34
CA TYR A 60 -11.09 -1.29 -9.22
C TYR A 60 -11.80 -2.31 -8.32
N ASN A 61 -11.99 -3.54 -8.77
CA ASN A 61 -12.74 -4.57 -8.03
C ASN A 61 -12.13 -5.97 -8.08
N SER A 62 -10.97 -6.12 -8.69
CA SER A 62 -10.29 -7.41 -8.80
C SER A 62 -8.79 -7.24 -9.04
N ILE A 63 -8.06 -8.25 -8.64
CA ILE A 63 -6.63 -8.38 -8.89
C ILE A 63 -6.42 -9.71 -9.60
N PHE A 64 -5.45 -9.78 -10.48
CA PHE A 64 -4.98 -11.04 -11.04
C PHE A 64 -3.48 -11.02 -11.21
N SER A 65 -2.87 -12.20 -11.14
CA SER A 65 -1.47 -12.40 -11.48
C SER A 65 -1.34 -13.22 -12.77
N TYR A 66 -0.26 -12.97 -13.48
CA TYR A 66 0.16 -13.75 -14.64
C TYR A 66 1.55 -14.30 -14.39
N ASN A 67 1.68 -15.62 -14.33
CA ASN A 67 2.96 -16.27 -14.19
C ASN A 67 3.68 -16.35 -15.54
N ILE A 68 4.87 -15.75 -15.60
CA ILE A 68 5.64 -15.60 -16.86
C ILE A 68 6.22 -16.90 -17.39
N PHE A 69 6.38 -17.95 -16.55
CA PHE A 69 6.96 -19.23 -16.97
C PHE A 69 5.94 -20.22 -17.49
N ASN A 70 4.78 -20.32 -16.85
CA ASN A 70 3.78 -21.32 -17.19
C ASN A 70 2.51 -20.73 -17.80
N SER A 71 2.46 -19.39 -17.95
CA SER A 71 1.31 -18.65 -18.49
C SER A 71 0.01 -18.84 -17.71
N GLN A 72 0.08 -19.24 -16.44
CA GLN A 72 -1.09 -19.37 -15.57
C GLN A 72 -1.55 -18.00 -15.09
N ILE A 73 -2.87 -17.85 -14.99
CA ILE A 73 -3.52 -16.66 -14.43
C ILE A 73 -4.19 -17.09 -13.13
N GLU A 74 -3.85 -16.40 -12.05
CA GLU A 74 -4.52 -16.51 -10.76
C GLU A 74 -5.35 -15.25 -10.50
N LYS A 75 -6.55 -15.43 -9.96
CA LYS A 75 -7.49 -14.33 -9.74
C LYS A 75 -7.82 -14.19 -8.27
N PHE A 76 -7.77 -12.94 -7.81
CA PHE A 76 -8.21 -12.53 -6.50
C PHE A 76 -9.42 -11.63 -6.65
N ASP A 77 -10.55 -12.04 -6.12
CA ASP A 77 -11.80 -11.30 -6.21
C ASP A 77 -12.59 -11.39 -4.88
N THR A 78 -13.75 -10.76 -4.84
CA THR A 78 -14.59 -10.73 -3.64
C THR A 78 -15.14 -12.08 -3.21
N LEU A 79 -15.12 -13.10 -4.07
CA LEU A 79 -15.48 -14.47 -3.69
C LEU A 79 -14.32 -15.19 -3.02
N ASN A 80 -13.10 -14.72 -3.31
CA ASN A 80 -11.89 -15.37 -2.89
C ASN A 80 -11.10 -14.55 -1.87
N GLU A 81 -11.54 -13.40 -1.34
CA GLU A 81 -10.74 -12.79 -0.26
C GLU A 81 -10.70 -11.25 -0.27
N LEU A 82 -11.10 -10.58 -1.37
CA LEU A 82 -11.14 -9.13 -1.40
C LEU A 82 -12.37 -8.59 -0.65
N SER A 83 -12.25 -7.40 -0.07
CA SER A 83 -13.31 -6.82 0.78
C SER A 83 -14.62 -6.46 0.06
N GLY A 84 -14.58 -6.32 -1.26
CA GLY A 84 -15.73 -5.86 -2.04
C GLY A 84 -15.85 -4.35 -2.22
N ASP A 85 -15.00 -3.57 -1.56
CA ASP A 85 -14.88 -2.13 -1.76
C ASP A 85 -14.08 -1.81 -3.04
N GLU A 86 -14.11 -0.55 -3.47
CA GLU A 86 -13.33 -0.07 -4.60
C GLU A 86 -11.84 -0.02 -4.26
N ILE A 87 -11.03 -0.80 -4.97
CA ILE A 87 -9.57 -0.78 -4.87
C ILE A 87 -9.06 0.54 -5.45
N SER A 88 -8.27 1.27 -4.70
CA SER A 88 -7.75 2.58 -5.07
C SER A 88 -6.22 2.69 -5.07
N ALA A 89 -5.53 1.74 -4.42
CA ALA A 89 -4.08 1.64 -4.44
C ALA A 89 -3.66 0.17 -4.37
N PHE A 90 -2.55 -0.15 -5.02
CA PHE A 90 -2.03 -1.50 -5.09
C PHE A 90 -0.50 -1.46 -5.08
N TYR A 91 0.12 -2.35 -4.30
CA TYR A 91 1.56 -2.42 -4.18
C TYR A 91 2.01 -3.87 -3.93
N HIS A 92 3.07 -4.30 -4.60
CA HIS A 92 3.76 -5.56 -4.32
C HIS A 92 5.12 -5.26 -3.69
N SER A 93 5.39 -5.84 -2.54
CA SER A 93 6.68 -5.81 -1.87
C SER A 93 7.45 -7.09 -2.17
N GLU A 94 8.47 -7.01 -3.01
CA GLU A 94 9.31 -8.16 -3.35
C GLU A 94 10.08 -8.67 -2.14
N ASN A 95 10.71 -7.78 -1.37
CA ASN A 95 11.55 -8.15 -0.23
C ASN A 95 10.76 -8.76 0.95
N LYS A 96 9.48 -8.40 1.11
CA LYS A 96 8.59 -8.98 2.13
C LYS A 96 7.68 -10.07 1.56
N ASN A 97 7.66 -10.24 0.25
CA ASN A 97 6.77 -11.14 -0.49
C ASN A 97 5.31 -10.99 -0.04
N LEU A 98 4.82 -9.75 -0.12
CA LEU A 98 3.45 -9.40 0.25
C LEU A 98 2.83 -8.44 -0.77
N ILE A 99 1.51 -8.43 -0.78
CA ILE A 99 0.68 -7.48 -1.52
C ILE A 99 -0.04 -6.57 -0.52
N ALA A 100 0.01 -5.25 -0.73
CA ALA A 100 -0.80 -4.27 -0.03
C ALA A 100 -1.89 -3.74 -0.96
N ILE A 101 -3.13 -3.75 -0.49
CA ILE A 101 -4.31 -3.31 -1.22
C ILE A 101 -4.99 -2.20 -0.42
N GLY A 102 -5.04 -1.02 -1.00
CA GLY A 102 -5.72 0.13 -0.42
C GLY A 102 -7.07 0.34 -1.10
N TYR A 103 -8.04 0.74 -0.30
CA TYR A 103 -9.41 0.94 -0.76
C TYR A 103 -9.84 2.41 -0.64
N SER A 104 -10.83 2.80 -1.44
CA SER A 104 -11.42 4.14 -1.40
C SER A 104 -12.05 4.49 -0.04
N SER A 105 -12.46 3.49 0.72
CA SER A 105 -13.01 3.64 2.07
C SER A 105 -11.96 3.93 3.15
N GLY A 106 -10.66 3.71 2.85
CA GLY A 106 -9.57 3.70 3.84
C GLY A 106 -9.33 2.33 4.49
N PHE A 107 -10.01 1.30 4.02
CA PHE A 107 -9.68 -0.07 4.38
C PHE A 107 -8.34 -0.47 3.74
N LEU A 108 -7.54 -1.23 4.45
CA LEU A 108 -6.26 -1.75 4.00
C LEU A 108 -6.24 -3.27 4.17
N GLN A 109 -5.83 -3.99 3.15
CA GLN A 109 -5.55 -5.43 3.22
C GLN A 109 -4.09 -5.69 2.90
N ILE A 110 -3.49 -6.63 3.63
CA ILE A 110 -2.17 -7.15 3.32
C ILE A 110 -2.28 -8.65 3.13
N ILE A 111 -1.83 -9.13 1.98
CA ILE A 111 -1.75 -10.55 1.66
C ILE A 111 -0.29 -10.98 1.74
N ASN A 112 0.03 -11.86 2.67
CA ASN A 112 1.35 -12.47 2.76
C ASN A 112 1.42 -13.67 1.82
N LEU A 113 2.21 -13.57 0.76
CA LEU A 113 2.31 -14.57 -0.28
C LEU A 113 3.06 -15.85 0.16
N ASN A 114 3.90 -15.75 1.22
CA ASN A 114 4.60 -16.93 1.75
C ASN A 114 3.68 -17.84 2.58
N SER A 115 2.79 -17.24 3.35
CA SER A 115 1.91 -17.95 4.28
C SER A 115 0.47 -18.05 3.79
N ASN A 116 0.14 -17.39 2.69
CA ASN A 116 -1.22 -17.22 2.20
C ASN A 116 -2.18 -16.69 3.27
N THR A 117 -1.72 -15.75 4.09
CA THR A 117 -2.53 -15.12 5.14
C THR A 117 -2.95 -13.73 4.73
N ILE A 118 -4.19 -13.38 5.07
CA ILE A 118 -4.76 -12.06 4.81
C ILE A 118 -4.91 -11.33 6.14
N ILE A 119 -4.37 -10.12 6.18
CA ILE A 119 -4.50 -9.21 7.32
C ILE A 119 -5.43 -8.08 6.90
N ASN A 120 -6.54 -7.96 7.60
CA ASN A 120 -7.53 -6.91 7.39
C ASN A 120 -7.32 -5.79 8.41
N ILE A 121 -7.10 -4.57 7.92
CA ILE A 121 -6.68 -3.44 8.73
C ILE A 121 -7.72 -2.32 8.58
N TYR A 122 -8.39 -1.99 9.68
CA TYR A 122 -9.53 -1.08 9.71
C TYR A 122 -9.22 0.28 10.34
N ASP A 123 -7.98 0.54 10.69
CA ASP A 123 -7.56 1.70 11.47
C ASP A 123 -7.91 3.03 10.80
N ILE A 124 -7.59 3.21 9.52
CA ILE A 124 -7.95 4.41 8.77
C ILE A 124 -9.46 4.46 8.58
N LEU A 125 -10.08 3.35 8.16
CA LEU A 125 -11.54 3.26 7.96
C LEU A 125 -12.31 3.66 9.21
N ASN A 126 -11.88 3.18 10.37
CA ASN A 126 -12.58 3.40 11.64
C ASN A 126 -12.15 4.67 12.38
N LYS A 127 -11.16 5.43 11.89
CA LYS A 127 -10.65 6.63 12.57
C LYS A 127 -11.68 7.76 12.53
N PRO A 128 -12.31 8.12 13.68
CA PRO A 128 -13.44 9.05 13.67
C PRO A 128 -13.03 10.51 13.46
N THR A 129 -11.74 10.82 13.67
CA THR A 129 -11.19 12.18 13.50
C THR A 129 -10.92 12.54 12.05
N ILE A 130 -11.00 11.57 11.12
CA ILE A 130 -10.79 11.77 9.70
C ILE A 130 -12.13 11.71 8.97
N PRO A 131 -12.53 12.73 8.21
CA PRO A 131 -13.72 12.70 7.38
C PRO A 131 -13.68 11.54 6.36
N ALA A 132 -14.83 10.96 6.07
CA ALA A 132 -14.93 9.78 5.20
C ALA A 132 -14.35 10.02 3.79
N ASP A 133 -14.57 11.21 3.23
CA ASP A 133 -14.06 11.64 1.92
C ASP A 133 -12.53 11.85 1.88
N ARG A 134 -11.88 11.86 3.05
CA ARG A 134 -10.43 11.99 3.17
C ARG A 134 -9.71 10.66 3.45
N LYS A 135 -10.43 9.56 3.64
CA LYS A 135 -9.85 8.27 4.02
C LYS A 135 -9.28 7.47 2.86
N LYS A 136 -9.59 7.83 1.62
CA LYS A 136 -9.10 7.12 0.45
C LYS A 136 -7.59 6.92 0.50
N ILE A 137 -7.15 5.68 0.30
CA ILE A 137 -5.75 5.34 0.11
C ILE A 137 -5.40 5.56 -1.36
N ASN A 138 -4.45 6.44 -1.63
CA ASN A 138 -4.13 6.86 -3.00
C ASN A 138 -2.90 6.13 -3.56
N HIS A 139 -1.89 5.90 -2.72
CA HIS A 139 -0.62 5.34 -3.18
C HIS A 139 0.14 4.69 -2.02
N PHE A 140 1.01 3.75 -2.33
CA PHE A 140 1.94 3.11 -1.40
C PHE A 140 3.38 3.31 -1.85
N TYR A 141 4.26 3.55 -0.90
CA TYR A 141 5.70 3.52 -1.12
C TYR A 141 6.38 2.81 0.05
N GLN A 142 7.16 1.78 -0.22
CA GLN A 142 7.91 1.09 0.83
C GLN A 142 9.27 1.74 1.03
N ASN A 143 9.57 2.09 2.28
CA ASN A 143 10.87 2.58 2.72
C ASN A 143 11.38 1.69 3.87
N GLY A 144 12.27 0.76 3.56
CA GLY A 144 12.71 -0.25 4.50
C GLY A 144 11.57 -1.16 4.98
N ASP A 145 11.34 -1.19 6.28
CA ASP A 145 10.23 -1.94 6.90
C ASP A 145 8.93 -1.13 6.98
N GLY A 146 8.99 0.17 6.72
CA GLY A 146 7.84 1.06 6.72
C GLY A 146 7.16 1.12 5.35
N LEU A 147 5.83 1.01 5.35
CA LEU A 147 4.98 1.31 4.20
C LEU A 147 4.37 2.70 4.39
N LEU A 148 4.81 3.65 3.55
CA LEU A 148 4.24 4.99 3.50
C LEU A 148 2.93 4.93 2.70
N ILE A 149 1.85 5.40 3.30
CA ILE A 149 0.50 5.34 2.75
C ILE A 149 0.02 6.77 2.49
N SER A 150 -0.10 7.13 1.20
CA SER A 150 -0.72 8.39 0.79
C SER A 150 -2.22 8.33 0.94
N THR A 151 -2.79 9.35 1.54
CA THR A 151 -4.23 9.44 1.78
C THR A 151 -4.78 10.82 1.48
N GLY A 152 -6.10 10.97 1.52
CA GLY A 152 -6.76 12.28 1.40
C GLY A 152 -6.51 13.23 2.58
N TYR A 153 -5.81 12.79 3.64
CA TYR A 153 -5.52 13.61 4.82
C TYR A 153 -4.04 13.82 5.09
N GLY A 154 -3.16 13.16 4.36
CA GLY A 154 -1.72 13.21 4.57
C GLY A 154 -1.06 11.85 4.33
N ILE A 155 -0.01 11.56 5.09
CA ILE A 155 0.79 10.35 4.97
C ILE A 155 0.71 9.57 6.27
N SER A 156 0.31 8.30 6.22
CA SER A 156 0.41 7.37 7.36
C SER A 156 1.56 6.40 7.15
N VAL A 157 2.25 6.06 8.22
CA VAL A 157 3.31 5.04 8.21
C VAL A 157 2.76 3.75 8.81
N TYR A 158 2.99 2.64 8.14
CA TYR A 158 2.60 1.31 8.60
C TYR A 158 3.83 0.41 8.67
N ASP A 159 4.08 -0.19 9.82
CA ASP A 159 5.20 -1.13 10.01
C ASP A 159 4.82 -2.50 9.47
N LEU A 160 5.59 -3.00 8.50
CA LEU A 160 5.37 -4.29 7.86
C LEU A 160 5.91 -5.50 8.66
N ASN A 161 6.65 -5.26 9.74
CA ASN A 161 7.11 -6.32 10.64
C ASN A 161 6.17 -6.52 11.81
N GLU A 162 5.78 -5.41 12.46
CA GLU A 162 4.90 -5.41 13.63
C GLU A 162 3.42 -5.42 13.23
N PHE A 163 3.11 -5.09 11.97
CA PHE A 163 1.75 -4.97 11.44
C PHE A 163 0.90 -3.96 12.21
N GLU A 164 1.49 -2.78 12.48
CA GLU A 164 0.82 -1.69 13.20
C GLU A 164 1.11 -0.32 12.57
N PHE A 165 0.23 0.64 12.83
CA PHE A 165 0.44 2.02 12.42
C PHE A 165 1.43 2.72 13.36
N GLY A 166 2.38 3.42 12.75
CA GLY A 166 3.26 4.39 13.39
C GLY A 166 2.72 5.81 13.25
N ASP A 167 3.60 6.70 12.84
CA ASP A 167 3.31 8.13 12.70
C ASP A 167 2.33 8.45 11.58
N THR A 168 1.69 9.62 11.72
CA THR A 168 0.90 10.23 10.66
C THR A 168 1.41 11.65 10.42
N TYR A 169 1.78 11.97 9.18
CA TYR A 169 2.27 13.28 8.78
C TYR A 169 1.13 14.11 8.18
N TYR A 170 0.68 15.13 8.92
CA TYR A 170 -0.23 16.15 8.44
C TYR A 170 0.60 17.32 7.91
N ILE A 171 0.93 17.27 6.61
CA ILE A 171 1.95 18.13 6.00
C ILE A 171 1.41 19.42 5.38
N GLY A 172 0.12 19.67 5.47
CA GLY A 172 -0.48 20.93 5.08
C GLY A 172 -0.13 22.07 6.07
N ASN A 173 -0.32 23.31 5.64
CA ASN A 173 -0.06 24.47 6.50
C ASN A 173 -0.81 24.34 7.83
N LEU A 174 -0.11 24.66 8.94
CA LEU A 174 -0.61 24.49 10.32
C LEU A 174 -1.07 23.04 10.62
N ALA A 175 -0.36 22.06 10.07
CA ALA A 175 -0.69 20.63 10.17
C ALA A 175 -2.11 20.30 9.65
N SER A 176 -2.57 21.03 8.64
CA SER A 176 -3.87 20.75 8.02
C SER A 176 -3.84 19.47 7.18
N MET A 177 -5.00 18.84 7.06
CA MET A 177 -5.18 17.70 6.17
C MET A 177 -5.12 18.15 4.71
N ILE A 178 -4.24 17.52 3.93
CA ILE A 178 -4.16 17.72 2.49
C ILE A 178 -4.18 16.36 1.78
N ASN A 179 -4.71 16.35 0.58
CA ASN A 179 -4.73 15.16 -0.26
C ASN A 179 -3.33 14.91 -0.84
N ILE A 180 -2.76 13.74 -0.57
CA ILE A 180 -1.49 13.27 -1.12
C ILE A 180 -1.78 12.19 -2.14
N SER A 181 -1.39 12.42 -3.39
CA SER A 181 -1.62 11.50 -4.51
C SER A 181 -0.50 10.47 -4.67
N SER A 182 0.75 10.86 -4.46
CA SER A 182 1.91 9.98 -4.62
C SER A 182 3.02 10.36 -3.63
N ILE A 183 3.83 9.39 -3.25
CA ILE A 183 5.02 9.56 -2.39
C ILE A 183 6.18 8.83 -3.03
N ILE A 184 7.37 9.40 -2.91
CA ILE A 184 8.61 8.73 -3.25
C ILE A 184 9.74 9.22 -2.33
N VAL A 185 10.74 8.39 -2.09
CA VAL A 185 11.88 8.72 -1.22
C VAL A 185 13.17 8.47 -1.99
N ASP A 186 14.08 9.44 -1.94
CA ASP A 186 15.47 9.26 -2.35
C ASP A 186 16.40 9.17 -1.12
N GLU A 187 17.71 9.23 -1.34
CA GLU A 187 18.68 9.15 -0.26
C GLU A 187 18.54 10.24 0.81
N ASN A 188 18.07 11.42 0.43
CA ASN A 188 18.08 12.62 1.29
C ASN A 188 16.68 13.16 1.58
N TYR A 189 15.74 12.90 0.69
CA TYR A 189 14.45 13.57 0.73
C TYR A 189 13.28 12.60 0.56
N ILE A 190 12.19 12.95 1.21
CA ILE A 190 10.86 12.43 0.93
C ILE A 190 10.10 13.48 0.12
N TYR A 191 9.46 13.05 -0.95
CA TYR A 191 8.63 13.88 -1.82
C TYR A 191 7.20 13.39 -1.77
N ALA A 192 6.28 14.33 -1.70
CA ALA A 192 4.84 14.06 -1.71
C ALA A 192 4.17 14.96 -2.73
N SER A 193 3.41 14.39 -3.66
CA SER A 193 2.58 15.17 -4.58
C SER A 193 1.18 15.40 -4.01
N SER A 194 0.68 16.59 -4.20
CA SER A 194 -0.67 17.00 -3.84
C SER A 194 -1.34 17.69 -5.04
N PRO A 195 -2.54 17.28 -5.45
CA PRO A 195 -3.27 17.96 -6.50
C PRO A 195 -3.54 19.44 -6.20
N ASP A 196 -3.62 19.80 -4.92
CA ASP A 196 -3.94 21.15 -4.48
C ASP A 196 -2.69 22.04 -4.37
N LEU A 197 -1.52 21.49 -4.05
CA LEU A 197 -0.33 22.27 -3.69
C LEU A 197 0.87 22.03 -4.62
N GLY A 198 0.88 20.97 -5.40
CA GLY A 198 2.03 20.55 -6.20
C GLY A 198 2.92 19.55 -5.47
N ILE A 199 4.23 19.76 -5.46
CA ILE A 199 5.19 18.84 -4.81
C ILE A 199 5.72 19.48 -3.52
N LEU A 200 5.58 18.73 -2.43
CA LEU A 200 6.20 19.03 -1.14
C LEU A 200 7.41 18.11 -0.94
N ARG A 201 8.44 18.64 -0.28
CA ARG A 201 9.67 17.91 0.04
C ARG A 201 10.06 18.15 1.49
N ALA A 202 10.55 17.11 2.16
CA ALA A 202 11.20 17.21 3.45
C ALA A 202 12.49 16.38 3.48
N ASN A 203 13.48 16.78 4.30
CA ASN A 203 14.66 15.96 4.51
C ASN A 203 14.30 14.73 5.34
N THR A 204 14.77 13.53 4.94
CA THR A 204 14.46 12.26 5.61
C THR A 204 14.95 12.19 7.06
N GLU A 205 16.02 12.94 7.40
CA GLU A 205 16.55 13.01 8.77
C GLU A 205 15.81 14.03 9.65
N SER A 206 14.91 14.84 9.08
CA SER A 206 14.14 15.82 9.84
C SER A 206 12.96 15.17 10.56
N ASN A 207 12.34 15.90 11.50
CA ASN A 207 11.09 15.47 12.10
C ASN A 207 9.94 15.62 11.08
N LEU A 208 9.55 14.52 10.43
CA LEU A 208 8.54 14.53 9.38
C LEU A 208 7.11 14.80 9.88
N ILE A 209 6.87 14.69 11.20
CA ILE A 209 5.58 15.08 11.82
C ILE A 209 5.42 16.60 11.84
N ASP A 210 6.53 17.35 11.94
CA ASP A 210 6.50 18.79 11.93
C ASP A 210 6.32 19.31 10.49
N PHE A 211 5.14 19.86 10.21
CA PHE A 211 4.81 20.42 8.90
C PHE A 211 5.75 21.54 8.45
N ASN A 212 6.46 22.23 9.37
CA ASN A 212 7.43 23.27 9.03
C ASN A 212 8.67 22.72 8.31
N ASN A 213 8.93 21.42 8.40
CA ASN A 213 10.03 20.77 7.69
C ASN A 213 9.69 20.43 6.24
N TRP A 214 8.42 20.61 5.84
CA TRP A 214 7.96 20.37 4.48
C TRP A 214 7.93 21.66 3.67
N GLN A 215 8.55 21.65 2.50
CA GLN A 215 8.68 22.79 1.61
C GLN A 215 8.01 22.48 0.28
N ILE A 216 7.20 23.41 -0.23
CA ILE A 216 6.68 23.32 -1.60
C ILE A 216 7.83 23.67 -2.55
N ILE A 217 8.19 22.73 -3.42
CA ILE A 217 9.26 22.89 -4.41
C ILE A 217 8.73 23.08 -5.84
N TYR A 218 7.47 22.74 -6.05
CA TYR A 218 6.78 22.93 -7.32
C TYR A 218 5.30 23.20 -7.07
N THR A 219 4.75 24.18 -7.78
CA THR A 219 3.30 24.47 -7.76
C THR A 219 2.71 24.15 -9.13
N GLY A 220 1.80 23.21 -9.17
CA GLY A 220 1.15 22.75 -10.41
C GLY A 220 0.50 21.39 -10.23
N ASN A 221 -0.23 20.96 -11.22
CA ASN A 221 -0.79 19.62 -11.22
C ASN A 221 0.33 18.59 -11.38
N VAL A 222 0.27 17.52 -10.59
CA VAL A 222 1.24 16.42 -10.64
C VAL A 222 0.46 15.11 -10.54
N ASN A 223 0.56 14.30 -11.58
CA ASN A 223 -0.14 13.02 -11.62
C ASN A 223 0.61 11.96 -10.80
N GLU A 224 1.92 11.85 -10.97
CA GLU A 224 2.74 10.86 -10.29
C GLU A 224 4.20 11.33 -10.14
N LEU A 225 4.89 10.79 -9.15
CA LEU A 225 6.32 10.98 -8.88
C LEU A 225 7.09 9.70 -9.22
N LEU A 226 8.27 9.86 -9.81
CA LEU A 226 9.19 8.77 -10.12
C LEU A 226 10.62 9.20 -9.79
N ILE A 227 11.52 8.24 -9.58
CA ILE A 227 12.95 8.49 -9.50
C ILE A 227 13.63 7.73 -10.64
N ASN A 228 14.54 8.40 -11.31
CA ASN A 228 15.43 7.80 -12.29
C ASN A 228 16.84 8.37 -12.11
N GLU A 229 17.84 7.52 -11.89
CA GLU A 229 19.24 7.91 -11.70
C GLU A 229 19.42 9.07 -10.69
N ASN A 230 18.76 9.01 -9.54
CA ASN A 230 18.74 10.03 -8.50
C ASN A 230 18.11 11.38 -8.91
N ASN A 231 17.38 11.44 -10.00
CA ASN A 231 16.61 12.61 -10.38
C ASN A 231 15.12 12.35 -10.09
N LEU A 232 14.48 13.30 -9.43
CA LEU A 232 13.02 13.29 -9.33
C LEU A 232 12.43 13.61 -10.70
N LEU A 233 11.60 12.70 -11.19
CA LEU A 233 10.76 12.89 -12.37
C LEU A 233 9.31 13.00 -11.92
N PHE A 234 8.55 13.81 -12.61
CA PHE A 234 7.11 13.92 -12.42
C PHE A 234 6.44 14.39 -13.71
N TYR A 235 5.16 14.15 -13.80
CA TYR A 235 4.43 14.58 -14.99
C TYR A 235 3.07 15.18 -14.63
N ASP A 236 2.68 16.15 -15.43
CA ASP A 236 1.30 16.65 -15.53
C ASP A 236 0.60 16.04 -16.74
N ASP A 237 -0.53 16.59 -17.12
CA ASP A 237 -1.31 16.06 -18.25
C ASP A 237 -0.55 16.11 -19.59
N PHE A 238 0.41 17.02 -19.77
CA PHE A 238 1.07 17.26 -21.05
C PHE A 238 2.59 17.32 -20.99
N ASN A 239 3.18 17.42 -19.81
CA ASN A 239 4.61 17.61 -19.65
C ASN A 239 5.21 16.52 -18.76
N LEU A 240 6.38 16.02 -19.17
CA LEU A 240 7.28 15.28 -18.31
C LEU A 240 8.38 16.23 -17.85
N LEU A 241 8.55 16.34 -16.56
CA LEU A 241 9.46 17.29 -15.90
C LEU A 241 10.47 16.52 -15.02
N SER A 242 11.61 17.15 -14.79
CA SER A 242 12.63 16.65 -13.86
C SER A 242 13.08 17.76 -12.93
N LEU A 243 13.23 17.43 -11.65
CA LEU A 243 13.98 18.26 -10.69
C LEU A 243 15.44 17.84 -10.74
N LYS A 244 16.31 18.75 -11.17
CA LYS A 244 17.75 18.53 -11.23
C LYS A 244 18.46 19.77 -10.71
N ASN A 245 19.36 19.59 -9.71
CA ASN A 245 20.11 20.67 -9.09
C ASN A 245 19.24 21.85 -8.62
N GLU A 246 18.11 21.55 -7.98
CA GLU A 246 17.10 22.53 -7.52
C GLU A 246 16.39 23.32 -8.65
N GLU A 247 16.59 22.94 -9.90
CA GLU A 247 15.90 23.51 -11.06
C GLU A 247 14.95 22.49 -11.69
N ILE A 248 13.78 22.98 -12.09
CA ILE A 248 12.79 22.17 -12.79
C ILE A 248 12.97 22.39 -14.27
N ILE A 249 13.22 21.29 -14.98
CA ILE A 249 13.38 21.27 -16.43
C ILE A 249 12.30 20.42 -17.08
N THR A 250 11.73 20.90 -18.18
CA THR A 250 10.82 20.13 -19.00
C THR A 250 11.61 19.23 -19.93
N LEU A 251 11.41 17.92 -19.77
CA LEU A 251 12.07 16.89 -20.62
C LEU A 251 11.28 16.65 -21.89
N LEU A 252 9.94 16.65 -21.80
CA LEU A 252 9.05 16.38 -22.91
C LEU A 252 7.77 17.20 -22.73
N THR A 253 7.28 17.76 -23.84
CA THR A 253 5.90 18.27 -23.95
C THR A 253 5.17 17.46 -25.00
N SER A 254 4.02 16.91 -24.65
CA SER A 254 3.17 16.09 -25.50
C SER A 254 1.97 16.87 -25.99
N GLU A 255 1.54 16.63 -27.24
CA GLU A 255 0.28 17.16 -27.77
C GLU A 255 -0.95 16.40 -27.23
N ASN A 256 -0.74 15.18 -26.73
CA ASN A 256 -1.78 14.36 -26.14
C ASN A 256 -1.54 14.22 -24.64
N GLN A 257 -2.62 13.97 -23.90
CA GLN A 257 -2.55 13.75 -22.46
C GLN A 257 -1.63 12.55 -22.15
N ILE A 258 -0.66 12.77 -21.26
CA ILE A 258 0.20 11.74 -20.71
C ILE A 258 -0.61 11.00 -19.63
N LYS A 259 -0.82 9.71 -19.83
CA LYS A 259 -1.61 8.89 -18.91
C LYS A 259 -0.78 8.16 -17.89
N ASN A 260 0.43 7.79 -18.27
CA ASN A 260 1.34 7.04 -17.41
C ASN A 260 2.78 7.22 -17.90
N VAL A 261 3.71 7.21 -16.98
CA VAL A 261 5.15 7.21 -17.22
C VAL A 261 5.76 6.12 -16.34
N SER A 262 6.68 5.34 -16.87
CA SER A 262 7.45 4.38 -16.10
C SER A 262 8.93 4.65 -16.27
N SER A 263 9.70 4.51 -15.21
CA SER A 263 11.17 4.52 -15.26
C SER A 263 11.67 3.07 -15.19
N ASN A 264 12.70 2.77 -15.96
CA ASN A 264 13.41 1.51 -15.88
C ASN A 264 14.84 1.81 -15.46
N ASP A 265 15.21 1.36 -14.27
CA ASP A 265 16.60 1.37 -13.83
C ASP A 265 17.33 0.27 -14.61
N SER A 266 17.85 0.64 -15.80
CA SER A 266 18.79 -0.23 -16.50
C SER A 266 20.07 -0.33 -15.67
N LYS A 267 20.19 -1.42 -14.92
CA LYS A 267 21.47 -1.82 -14.31
C LYS A 267 22.48 -2.21 -15.36
#